data_5e0114f6b781bfcd174bdc53ffabfd05
#
_entry.id   5e0114f6b781bfcd174bdc53ffabfd05
#
_cell.length_a   1.000
_cell.length_b   1.000
_cell.length_c   1.000
_cell.angle_alpha   90.00
_cell.angle_beta   90.00
_cell.angle_gamma   90.00
#
_symmetry.space_group_name_H-M   'P 1'
#
loop_
_entity.id
_entity.type
_entity.pdbx_description
1 polymer ?
#
loop_
_entity_poly.entity_id
_entity_poly.type
_entity_poly.pdbx_seq_one_letter_code
_entity_poly.pdbx_strand_id
1 'polypeptide(L)'
;DFNAVSRLEILSETIQGNTTARRVLIDHHLQPDEGFDIVFSHPESSSTCFLVYCLVEAMYGTGAITRRMGELLYVGMMTDTGNFAFSHLTPELFRAVAVLLEKGISIPEIHNSVYNAYTEGRARLFGYAINRKMALIEDGTVAYMSLLESEMRRFQFQQGDSEGFVNY
;
A
#
# COMPACT_ATOMS: atom_id res chain seq x y z
N ASP A 1 3.14 -8.20 3.63
CA ASP A 1 1.87 -7.59 3.30
C ASP A 1 1.15 -8.39 2.21
N PHE A 2 0.71 -9.58 2.59
CA PHE A 2 -0.11 -10.49 1.77
C PHE A 2 -0.63 -11.63 2.65
N ASN A 3 -1.85 -12.07 2.41
CA ASN A 3 -2.49 -13.17 3.16
C ASN A 3 -2.21 -14.56 2.57
N ALA A 4 -1.79 -14.65 1.30
CA ALA A 4 -1.62 -15.90 0.58
C ALA A 4 -0.29 -15.94 -0.20
N VAL A 5 0.43 -17.06 -0.11
CA VAL A 5 1.73 -17.23 -0.81
C VAL A 5 1.56 -17.13 -2.34
N SER A 6 0.39 -17.50 -2.87
CA SER A 6 0.07 -17.38 -4.30
C SER A 6 0.15 -15.94 -4.84
N ARG A 7 -0.03 -14.93 -3.98
CA ARG A 7 0.09 -13.52 -4.37
C ARG A 7 1.53 -13.07 -4.63
N LEU A 8 2.51 -13.92 -4.34
CA LEU A 8 3.92 -13.65 -4.61
C LEU A 8 4.35 -14.02 -6.03
N GLU A 9 3.42 -14.44 -6.87
CA GLU A 9 3.64 -14.78 -8.28
C GLU A 9 4.87 -15.70 -8.46
N ILE A 10 5.90 -15.21 -9.17
CA ILE A 10 7.11 -15.99 -9.47
C ILE A 10 7.88 -16.45 -8.23
N LEU A 11 7.74 -15.78 -7.08
CA LEU A 11 8.41 -16.16 -5.83
C LEU A 11 7.66 -17.26 -5.08
N SER A 12 6.41 -17.53 -5.42
CA SER A 12 5.53 -18.52 -4.76
C SER A 12 6.17 -19.89 -4.70
N GLU A 13 6.65 -20.40 -5.82
CA GLU A 13 7.29 -21.73 -5.91
C GLU A 13 8.56 -21.82 -5.06
N THR A 14 9.38 -20.76 -5.09
CA THR A 14 10.62 -20.70 -4.29
C THR A 14 10.33 -20.75 -2.79
N ILE A 15 9.32 -20.03 -2.34
CA ILE A 15 8.93 -20.02 -0.93
C ILE A 15 8.30 -21.34 -0.50
N GLN A 16 7.42 -21.90 -1.33
CA GLN A 16 6.80 -23.20 -1.04
C GLN A 16 7.82 -24.34 -1.04
N GLY A 17 8.80 -24.30 -1.94
CA GLY A 17 9.87 -25.32 -2.03
C GLY A 17 10.90 -25.22 -0.89
N ASN A 18 10.96 -24.12 -0.16
CA ASN A 18 11.88 -24.00 0.97
C ASN A 18 11.30 -24.70 2.21
N THR A 19 11.90 -25.83 2.59
CA THR A 19 11.47 -26.65 3.73
C THR A 19 12.31 -26.45 4.99
N THR A 20 13.33 -25.61 4.94
CA THR A 20 14.29 -25.41 6.05
C THR A 20 14.10 -24.08 6.78
N ALA A 21 13.67 -23.03 6.09
CA ALA A 21 13.44 -21.73 6.70
C ALA A 21 12.11 -21.70 7.48
N ARG A 22 12.12 -21.11 8.66
CA ARG A 22 10.87 -20.77 9.35
C ARG A 22 10.17 -19.63 8.63
N ARG A 23 8.87 -19.76 8.50
CA ARG A 23 8.00 -18.78 7.82
C ARG A 23 7.26 -17.94 8.84
N VAL A 24 7.40 -16.64 8.72
CA VAL A 24 6.69 -15.68 9.56
C VAL A 24 5.79 -14.84 8.66
N LEU A 25 4.51 -14.80 8.97
CA LEU A 25 3.56 -13.89 8.32
C LEU A 25 3.34 -12.65 9.17
N ILE A 26 3.51 -11.47 8.57
CA ILE A 26 3.09 -10.19 9.15
C ILE A 26 2.17 -9.55 8.14
N ASP A 27 0.88 -9.43 8.47
CA ASP A 27 -0.15 -9.04 7.51
C ASP A 27 -1.40 -8.48 8.18
N HIS A 28 -2.19 -7.72 7.46
CA HIS A 28 -3.49 -7.22 7.91
C HIS A 28 -4.67 -7.60 7.01
N HIS A 29 -4.45 -8.45 6.01
CA HIS A 29 -5.53 -8.95 5.18
C HIS A 29 -6.33 -10.06 5.87
N LEU A 30 -7.57 -10.22 5.46
CA LEU A 30 -8.45 -11.30 5.92
C LEU A 30 -7.99 -12.65 5.39
N GLN A 31 -8.28 -13.72 6.15
CA GLN A 31 -8.09 -15.12 5.73
C GLN A 31 -6.63 -15.44 5.32
N PRO A 32 -5.66 -15.35 6.25
CA PRO A 32 -4.29 -15.75 5.96
C PRO A 32 -4.20 -17.24 5.61
N ASP A 33 -3.32 -17.58 4.65
CA ASP A 33 -2.99 -18.98 4.32
C ASP A 33 -2.44 -19.73 5.52
N GLU A 34 -2.67 -21.04 5.53
CA GLU A 34 -2.00 -21.97 6.44
C GLU A 34 -0.54 -22.19 5.99
N GLY A 35 0.31 -22.70 6.91
CA GLY A 35 1.69 -23.09 6.59
C GLY A 35 2.76 -22.05 6.95
N PHE A 36 2.42 -21.07 7.78
CA PHE A 36 3.38 -20.20 8.46
C PHE A 36 3.64 -20.71 9.87
N ASP A 37 4.92 -20.68 10.30
CA ASP A 37 5.32 -21.11 11.65
C ASP A 37 4.92 -20.09 12.73
N ILE A 38 4.91 -18.82 12.35
CA ILE A 38 4.48 -17.72 13.20
C ILE A 38 3.57 -16.81 12.37
N VAL A 39 2.41 -16.48 12.92
CA VAL A 39 1.43 -15.61 12.29
C VAL A 39 1.18 -14.39 13.18
N PHE A 40 1.52 -13.22 12.66
CA PHE A 40 1.18 -11.93 13.24
C PHE A 40 0.26 -11.20 12.25
N SER A 41 -0.99 -11.64 12.24
CA SER A 41 -2.03 -11.16 11.32
C SER A 41 -3.15 -10.49 12.11
N HIS A 42 -3.40 -9.21 11.80
CA HIS A 42 -4.37 -8.36 12.48
C HIS A 42 -5.20 -7.58 11.45
N PRO A 43 -6.31 -8.16 10.96
CA PRO A 43 -7.16 -7.51 9.95
C PRO A 43 -7.79 -6.18 10.40
N GLU A 44 -7.88 -5.95 11.70
CA GLU A 44 -8.32 -4.68 12.28
C GLU A 44 -7.25 -3.58 12.24
N SER A 45 -6.00 -3.93 11.91
CA SER A 45 -4.92 -2.95 11.77
C SER A 45 -5.11 -2.09 10.52
N SER A 46 -4.70 -0.84 10.60
CA SER A 46 -4.77 0.10 9.48
C SER A 46 -3.84 -0.24 8.32
N SER A 47 -2.74 -0.92 8.60
CA SER A 47 -1.74 -1.33 7.61
C SER A 47 -0.76 -2.35 8.18
N THR A 48 -0.12 -3.13 7.33
CA THR A 48 1.01 -3.97 7.73
C THR A 48 2.21 -3.14 8.20
N CYS A 49 2.41 -1.95 7.65
CA CYS A 49 3.47 -1.04 8.13
C CYS A 49 3.24 -0.57 9.57
N PHE A 50 1.99 -0.38 10.00
CA PHE A 50 1.69 -0.10 11.40
C PHE A 50 1.99 -1.31 12.30
N LEU A 51 1.69 -2.54 11.87
CA LEU A 51 2.06 -3.76 12.59
C LEU A 51 3.58 -3.89 12.72
N VAL A 52 4.34 -3.60 11.66
CA VAL A 52 5.81 -3.60 11.71
C VAL A 52 6.33 -2.55 12.68
N TYR A 53 5.74 -1.34 12.71
CA TYR A 53 6.05 -0.33 13.72
C TYR A 53 5.85 -0.89 15.13
N CYS A 54 4.69 -1.48 15.42
CA CYS A 54 4.38 -2.06 16.74
C CYS A 54 5.37 -3.16 17.14
N LEU A 55 5.77 -4.02 16.20
CA LEU A 55 6.76 -5.06 16.43
C LEU A 55 8.14 -4.47 16.77
N VAL A 56 8.61 -3.47 16.01
CA VAL A 56 9.89 -2.81 16.27
C VAL A 56 9.86 -2.11 17.63
N GLU A 57 8.77 -1.39 17.93
CA GLU A 57 8.60 -0.72 19.22
C GLU A 57 8.61 -1.73 20.39
N ALA A 58 7.90 -2.83 20.28
CA ALA A 58 7.81 -3.85 21.33
C ALA A 58 9.14 -4.57 21.55
N MET A 59 9.90 -4.86 20.48
CA MET A 59 11.14 -5.63 20.57
C MET A 59 12.36 -4.78 20.92
N TYR A 60 12.41 -3.54 20.47
CA TYR A 60 13.61 -2.72 20.49
C TYR A 60 13.38 -1.28 21.02
N GLY A 61 12.12 -0.91 21.23
CA GLY A 61 11.73 0.45 21.57
C GLY A 61 11.78 1.40 20.38
N THR A 62 11.13 2.54 20.50
CA THR A 62 11.08 3.57 19.45
C THR A 62 12.48 4.14 19.12
N GLY A 63 13.44 4.02 20.02
CA GLY A 63 14.84 4.43 19.80
C GLY A 63 15.52 3.73 18.62
N ALA A 64 15.09 2.51 18.29
CA ALA A 64 15.65 1.74 17.18
C ALA A 64 15.17 2.22 15.80
N ILE A 65 14.08 2.99 15.74
CA ILE A 65 13.51 3.50 14.48
C ILE A 65 14.39 4.65 13.99
N THR A 66 15.05 4.44 12.86
CA THR A 66 15.81 5.48 12.16
C THR A 66 14.87 6.37 11.34
N ARG A 67 15.35 7.55 10.93
CA ARG A 67 14.58 8.41 10.00
C ARG A 67 14.15 7.66 8.75
N ARG A 68 15.06 6.89 8.13
CA ARG A 68 14.74 6.13 6.90
C ARG A 68 13.67 5.06 7.13
N MET A 69 13.74 4.34 8.24
CA MET A 69 12.66 3.41 8.63
C MET A 69 11.35 4.16 8.82
N GLY A 70 11.39 5.32 9.49
CA GLY A 70 10.22 6.15 9.71
C GLY A 70 9.57 6.63 8.40
N GLU A 71 10.36 7.05 7.42
CA GLU A 71 9.86 7.43 6.10
C GLU A 71 9.11 6.28 5.42
N LEU A 72 9.68 5.06 5.43
CA LEU A 72 9.06 3.88 4.80
C LEU A 72 7.80 3.42 5.55
N LEU A 73 7.84 3.39 6.88
CA LEU A 73 6.69 3.04 7.71
C LEU A 73 5.54 4.03 7.50
N TYR A 74 5.86 5.34 7.45
CA TYR A 74 4.87 6.37 7.21
C TYR A 74 4.21 6.23 5.83
N VAL A 75 4.99 5.94 4.78
CA VAL A 75 4.45 5.71 3.42
C VAL A 75 3.41 4.61 3.44
N GLY A 76 3.70 3.44 4.02
CA GLY A 76 2.73 2.35 4.08
C GLY A 76 1.50 2.68 4.91
N MET A 77 1.66 3.31 6.08
CA MET A 77 0.52 3.77 6.88
C MET A 77 -0.36 4.76 6.10
N MET A 78 0.27 5.71 5.40
CA MET A 78 -0.42 6.74 4.62
C MET A 78 -1.17 6.15 3.42
N THR A 79 -0.55 5.26 2.66
CA THR A 79 -1.16 4.71 1.44
C THR A 79 -2.31 3.78 1.76
N ASP A 80 -2.17 2.88 2.73
CA ASP A 80 -3.21 1.92 3.12
C ASP A 80 -4.43 2.57 3.76
N THR A 81 -4.23 3.70 4.43
CA THR A 81 -5.32 4.47 5.05
C THR A 81 -5.93 5.52 4.13
N GLY A 82 -5.52 5.56 2.85
CA GLY A 82 -5.96 6.59 1.92
C GLY A 82 -5.69 7.98 2.45
N ASN A 83 -4.46 8.24 2.85
CA ASN A 83 -4.03 9.50 3.47
C ASN A 83 -4.75 9.79 4.80
N PHE A 84 -4.93 8.77 5.64
CA PHE A 84 -5.65 8.84 6.92
C PHE A 84 -7.12 9.26 6.78
N ALA A 85 -7.76 8.87 5.70
CA ALA A 85 -9.16 9.19 5.40
C ALA A 85 -10.10 7.97 5.48
N PHE A 86 -9.55 6.74 5.43
CA PHE A 86 -10.35 5.51 5.46
C PHE A 86 -10.56 5.00 6.90
N SER A 87 -11.27 3.86 7.04
CA SER A 87 -11.52 3.18 8.30
C SER A 87 -10.25 2.65 8.99
N HIS A 88 -10.41 2.13 10.21
CA HIS A 88 -9.32 1.61 11.07
C HIS A 88 -8.29 2.65 11.53
N LEU A 89 -8.71 3.91 11.61
CA LEU A 89 -7.91 4.95 12.25
C LEU A 89 -8.05 4.86 13.77
N THR A 90 -6.93 4.72 14.45
CA THR A 90 -6.89 4.60 15.92
C THR A 90 -5.97 5.66 16.52
N PRO A 91 -6.16 6.03 17.81
CA PRO A 91 -5.23 6.92 18.48
C PRO A 91 -3.80 6.40 18.51
N GLU A 92 -3.61 5.07 18.54
CA GLU A 92 -2.31 4.40 18.53
C GLU A 92 -1.58 4.64 17.21
N LEU A 93 -2.28 4.55 16.07
CA LEU A 93 -1.72 4.89 14.76
C LEU A 93 -1.21 6.33 14.72
N PHE A 94 -1.99 7.28 15.23
CA PHE A 94 -1.57 8.69 15.24
C PHE A 94 -0.42 8.95 16.22
N ARG A 95 -0.33 8.21 17.34
CA ARG A 95 0.84 8.26 18.23
C ARG A 95 2.08 7.72 17.53
N ALA A 96 1.95 6.63 16.76
CA ALA A 96 3.05 6.13 15.94
C ALA A 96 3.52 7.20 14.94
N VAL A 97 2.58 7.84 14.22
CA VAL A 97 2.92 8.94 13.30
C VAL A 97 3.65 10.08 14.02
N ALA A 98 3.23 10.45 15.24
CA ALA A 98 3.92 11.46 16.04
C ALA A 98 5.37 11.04 16.35
N VAL A 99 5.60 9.79 16.75
CA VAL A 99 6.96 9.25 16.95
C VAL A 99 7.77 9.31 15.66
N LEU A 100 7.18 8.97 14.50
CA LEU A 100 7.89 9.05 13.22
C LEU A 100 8.29 10.49 12.88
N LEU A 101 7.44 11.48 13.19
CA LEU A 101 7.77 12.90 13.05
C LEU A 101 8.96 13.30 13.93
N GLU A 102 9.02 12.80 15.18
CA GLU A 102 10.18 13.01 16.07
C GLU A 102 11.49 12.43 15.51
N LYS A 103 11.41 11.42 14.62
CA LYS A 103 12.57 10.89 13.88
C LYS A 103 13.03 11.80 12.73
N GLY A 104 12.32 12.90 12.49
CA GLY A 104 12.68 13.91 11.50
C GLY A 104 12.24 13.57 10.08
N ILE A 105 11.19 12.76 9.89
CA ILE A 105 10.58 12.56 8.57
C ILE A 105 9.94 13.86 8.08
N SER A 106 9.93 14.07 6.77
CA SER A 106 9.24 15.20 6.14
C SER A 106 7.97 14.73 5.44
N ILE A 107 6.83 14.91 6.09
CA ILE A 107 5.52 14.57 5.50
C ILE A 107 5.31 15.27 4.15
N PRO A 108 5.57 16.58 3.97
CA PRO A 108 5.40 17.22 2.67
C PRO A 108 6.26 16.62 1.56
N GLU A 109 7.52 16.25 1.84
CA GLU A 109 8.41 15.61 0.87
C GLU A 109 7.90 14.21 0.49
N ILE A 110 7.43 13.42 1.47
CA ILE A 110 6.86 12.10 1.23
C ILE A 110 5.59 12.22 0.37
N HIS A 111 4.66 13.12 0.73
CA HIS A 111 3.45 13.36 -0.06
C HIS A 111 3.76 13.77 -1.50
N ASN A 112 4.72 14.68 -1.69
CA ASN A 112 5.14 15.07 -3.03
C ASN A 112 5.69 13.89 -3.83
N SER A 113 6.48 13.03 -3.19
CA SER A 113 7.07 11.86 -3.86
C SER A 113 6.03 10.79 -4.22
N VAL A 114 4.98 10.63 -3.42
CA VAL A 114 3.95 9.60 -3.63
C VAL A 114 2.81 10.09 -4.52
N TYR A 115 2.30 11.30 -4.29
CA TYR A 115 1.07 11.78 -4.92
C TYR A 115 1.27 12.84 -5.99
N ASN A 116 2.42 13.51 -6.03
CA ASN A 116 2.66 14.63 -6.96
C ASN A 116 3.78 14.35 -7.97
N ALA A 117 4.42 13.19 -7.93
CA ALA A 117 5.49 12.80 -8.86
C ALA A 117 4.94 12.16 -10.15
N TYR A 118 3.83 12.67 -10.68
CA TYR A 118 3.19 12.12 -11.87
C TYR A 118 3.83 12.63 -13.15
N THR A 119 3.97 11.71 -14.12
CA THR A 119 4.40 12.06 -15.48
C THR A 119 3.30 12.80 -16.25
N GLU A 120 3.69 13.57 -17.27
CA GLU A 120 2.73 14.16 -18.22
C GLU A 120 1.87 13.07 -18.88
N GLY A 121 2.48 11.94 -19.23
CA GLY A 121 1.78 10.77 -19.80
C GLY A 121 0.67 10.27 -18.92
N ARG A 122 0.94 10.08 -17.62
CA ARG A 122 -0.06 9.69 -16.62
C ARG A 122 -1.21 10.70 -16.53
N ALA A 123 -0.89 11.98 -16.42
CA ALA A 123 -1.92 13.02 -16.31
C ALA A 123 -2.83 13.06 -17.55
N ARG A 124 -2.26 12.94 -18.76
CA ARG A 124 -3.01 12.86 -20.01
C ARG A 124 -3.84 11.58 -20.13
N LEU A 125 -3.28 10.43 -19.72
CA LEU A 125 -4.00 9.14 -19.70
C LEU A 125 -5.19 9.20 -18.76
N PHE A 126 -5.03 9.78 -17.57
CA PHE A 126 -6.10 9.94 -16.61
C PHE A 126 -7.24 10.82 -17.16
N GLY A 127 -6.90 11.98 -17.73
CA GLY A 127 -7.88 12.84 -18.38
C GLY A 127 -8.62 12.13 -19.52
N TYR A 128 -7.91 11.32 -20.32
CA TYR A 128 -8.50 10.49 -21.36
C TYR A 128 -9.43 9.41 -20.78
N ALA A 129 -8.99 8.72 -19.74
CA ALA A 129 -9.76 7.66 -19.07
C ALA A 129 -11.09 8.20 -18.55
N ILE A 130 -11.11 9.31 -17.84
CA ILE A 130 -12.33 9.93 -17.33
C ILE A 130 -13.21 10.41 -18.48
N ASN A 131 -12.67 11.16 -19.41
CA ASN A 131 -13.48 11.85 -20.44
C ASN A 131 -13.98 10.93 -21.55
N ARG A 132 -13.27 9.84 -21.86
CA ARG A 132 -13.54 9.01 -23.02
C ARG A 132 -13.85 7.54 -22.72
N LYS A 133 -13.45 7.06 -21.55
CA LYS A 133 -13.48 5.63 -21.24
C LYS A 133 -14.35 5.31 -20.03
N MET A 134 -14.68 6.31 -19.22
CA MET A 134 -15.58 6.12 -18.10
C MET A 134 -17.02 5.95 -18.62
N ALA A 135 -17.67 4.90 -18.17
CA ALA A 135 -19.09 4.66 -18.40
C ALA A 135 -19.80 4.45 -17.06
N LEU A 136 -21.00 4.99 -16.95
CA LEU A 136 -21.87 4.81 -15.79
C LEU A 136 -22.93 3.77 -16.13
N ILE A 137 -23.18 2.86 -15.19
CA ILE A 137 -24.24 1.85 -15.25
C ILE A 137 -25.04 1.87 -13.94
N GLU A 138 -26.10 1.09 -13.86
CA GLU A 138 -26.94 1.00 -12.65
C GLU A 138 -27.43 2.40 -12.17
N ASP A 139 -28.01 3.16 -13.07
CA ASP A 139 -28.51 4.52 -12.82
C ASP A 139 -27.44 5.48 -12.22
N GLY A 140 -26.17 5.24 -12.57
CA GLY A 140 -25.05 6.05 -12.14
C GLY A 140 -24.42 5.62 -10.81
N THR A 141 -24.86 4.51 -10.23
CA THR A 141 -24.29 3.98 -8.97
C THR A 141 -22.98 3.22 -9.18
N VAL A 142 -22.70 2.75 -10.41
CA VAL A 142 -21.47 2.05 -10.76
C VAL A 142 -20.79 2.77 -11.92
N ALA A 143 -19.50 3.05 -11.78
CA ALA A 143 -18.64 3.56 -12.85
C ALA A 143 -17.58 2.51 -13.21
N TYR A 144 -17.27 2.36 -14.49
CA TYR A 144 -16.12 1.59 -14.91
C TYR A 144 -15.32 2.31 -15.99
N MET A 145 -14.03 2.00 -16.07
CA MET A 145 -13.12 2.48 -17.11
C MET A 145 -12.39 1.29 -17.72
N SER A 146 -12.25 1.27 -19.04
CA SER A 146 -11.44 0.26 -19.72
C SER A 146 -10.44 0.92 -20.66
N LEU A 147 -9.18 0.54 -20.53
CA LEU A 147 -8.08 1.05 -21.33
C LEU A 147 -7.49 -0.09 -22.18
N LEU A 148 -7.35 0.14 -23.48
CA LEU A 148 -6.66 -0.76 -24.37
C LEU A 148 -5.15 -0.56 -24.26
N GLU A 149 -4.38 -1.60 -24.49
CA GLU A 149 -2.91 -1.50 -24.50
C GLU A 149 -2.39 -0.44 -25.50
N SER A 150 -3.03 -0.33 -26.66
CA SER A 150 -2.69 0.68 -27.67
C SER A 150 -2.93 2.12 -27.18
N GLU A 151 -3.96 2.32 -26.37
CA GLU A 151 -4.27 3.60 -25.73
C GLU A 151 -3.23 3.93 -24.66
N MET A 152 -2.89 2.95 -23.82
CA MET A 152 -1.85 3.10 -22.80
C MET A 152 -0.50 3.46 -23.44
N ARG A 153 -0.09 2.77 -24.51
CA ARG A 153 1.13 3.07 -25.26
C ARG A 153 1.14 4.50 -25.83
N ARG A 154 0.01 4.99 -26.32
CA ARG A 154 -0.11 6.37 -26.85
C ARG A 154 0.26 7.42 -25.81
N PHE A 155 -0.04 7.16 -24.54
CA PHE A 155 0.26 8.07 -23.43
C PHE A 155 1.56 7.73 -22.70
N GLN A 156 2.40 6.84 -23.26
CA GLN A 156 3.66 6.41 -22.67
C GLN A 156 3.49 5.84 -21.26
N PHE A 157 2.43 5.03 -21.09
CA PHE A 157 2.09 4.38 -19.83
C PHE A 157 3.29 3.67 -19.22
N GLN A 158 3.50 3.89 -17.93
CA GLN A 158 4.44 3.17 -17.10
C GLN A 158 3.68 2.36 -16.05
N GLN A 159 4.29 1.28 -15.58
CA GLN A 159 3.70 0.46 -14.52
C GLN A 159 3.40 1.33 -13.28
N GLY A 160 2.18 1.27 -12.78
CA GLY A 160 1.69 2.11 -11.68
C GLY A 160 0.93 3.37 -12.12
N ASP A 161 0.98 3.79 -13.39
CA ASP A 161 0.30 5.00 -13.85
C ASP A 161 -1.25 4.96 -13.71
N SER A 162 -1.84 3.76 -13.64
CA SER A 162 -3.28 3.60 -13.43
C SER A 162 -3.69 3.55 -11.95
N GLU A 163 -2.73 3.52 -11.04
CA GLU A 163 -3.03 3.51 -9.61
C GLU A 163 -3.83 4.75 -9.20
N GLY A 164 -4.90 4.51 -8.45
CA GLY A 164 -5.78 5.57 -7.96
C GLY A 164 -6.76 6.14 -8.98
N PHE A 165 -6.80 5.68 -10.26
CA PHE A 165 -7.80 6.15 -11.24
C PHE A 165 -9.24 5.88 -10.80
N VAL A 166 -9.45 4.86 -10.00
CA VAL A 166 -10.77 4.48 -9.47
C VAL A 166 -11.22 5.25 -8.23
N ASN A 167 -10.37 6.13 -7.72
CA ASN A 167 -10.66 6.91 -6.50
C ASN A 167 -11.34 8.25 -6.79
N TYR A 168 -11.76 8.50 -8.05
CA TYR A 168 -12.36 9.75 -8.51
C TYR A 168 -13.77 9.56 -9.00
#